data_c9c6bde34f4544349da43db4d0edc7f1
#
_entry.id   c9c6bde34f4544349da43db4d0edc7f1
#
_cell.length_a   1.000
_cell.length_b   1.000
_cell.length_c   1.000
_cell.angle_alpha   90.00
_cell.angle_beta   90.00
_cell.angle_gamma   90.00
#
_symmetry.space_group_name_H-M   'P 1'
#
loop_
_entity.id
_entity.type
_entity.pdbx_description
1 polymer ?
#
loop_
_entity_poly.entity_id
_entity_poly.type
_entity_poly.pdbx_seq_one_letter_code
_entity_poly.pdbx_strand_id
1 'polypeptide(L)'
;MGNKNKQKGSYHERWFVKWLEEQEIEAKKVPLSGSLGGEYSGDIHLPSLVGRNLVAEVKYRTTSSFPNAFKVLEDRDLAFYKRKDGKEKVCVILSENLFKELVKRIK
;
A
#
# COMPACT_ATOMS: atom_id res chain seq x y z
N MET A 1 8.97 -6.74 23.49
CA MET A 1 8.60 -7.67 22.42
C MET A 1 7.58 -7.09 21.46
N GLY A 2 6.65 -6.28 21.95
CA GLY A 2 5.69 -5.63 21.09
C GLY A 2 6.31 -4.69 20.07
N ASN A 3 7.52 -4.24 20.35
CA ASN A 3 8.18 -3.27 19.46
C ASN A 3 8.56 -3.85 18.11
N LYS A 4 8.79 -5.15 18.03
CA LYS A 4 9.17 -5.77 16.77
C LYS A 4 8.05 -5.67 15.74
N ASN A 5 6.82 -5.88 16.18
CA ASN A 5 5.69 -5.81 15.24
C ASN A 5 5.44 -4.39 14.75
N LYS A 6 5.59 -3.43 15.63
CA LYS A 6 5.44 -2.03 15.23
C LYS A 6 6.53 -1.62 14.24
N GLN A 7 7.76 -2.06 14.50
CA GLN A 7 8.86 -1.75 13.61
C GLN A 7 8.67 -2.39 12.23
N LYS A 8 8.16 -3.62 12.21
CA LYS A 8 7.88 -4.29 10.95
C LYS A 8 6.86 -3.53 10.12
N GLY A 9 5.79 -3.08 10.77
CA GLY A 9 4.76 -2.35 10.07
C GLY A 9 5.28 -1.06 9.48
N SER A 10 5.94 -0.29 10.34
CA SER A 10 6.52 0.98 9.91
C SER A 10 7.56 0.77 8.81
N TYR A 11 8.30 -0.33 8.89
CA TYR A 11 9.28 -0.67 7.87
C TYR A 11 8.63 -0.84 6.50
N HIS A 12 7.51 -1.54 6.43
CA HIS A 12 6.87 -1.79 5.14
C HIS A 12 6.26 -0.53 4.55
N GLU A 13 5.68 0.33 5.38
CA GLU A 13 5.20 1.62 4.89
C GLU A 13 6.35 2.46 4.33
N ARG A 14 7.44 2.54 5.06
CA ARG A 14 8.60 3.30 4.59
C ARG A 14 9.20 2.69 3.34
N TRP A 15 9.20 1.37 3.28
CA TRP A 15 9.68 0.67 2.10
C TRP A 15 8.89 1.08 0.85
N PHE A 16 7.55 1.12 0.98
CA PHE A 16 6.71 1.50 -0.15
C PHE A 16 6.80 2.98 -0.49
N VAL A 17 6.96 3.84 0.52
CA VAL A 17 7.17 5.27 0.25
C VAL A 17 8.43 5.45 -0.59
N LYS A 18 9.51 4.81 -0.19
CA LYS A 18 10.75 4.89 -0.94
C LYS A 18 10.62 4.30 -2.33
N TRP A 19 9.96 3.15 -2.43
CA TRP A 19 9.72 2.50 -3.70
C TRP A 19 8.95 3.40 -4.67
N LEU A 20 7.94 4.09 -4.15
CA LEU A 20 7.15 5.02 -4.95
C LEU A 20 7.98 6.24 -5.36
N GLU A 21 8.78 6.75 -4.45
CA GLU A 21 9.64 7.90 -4.78
C GLU A 21 10.66 7.55 -5.86
N GLU A 22 11.11 6.33 -5.90
CA GLU A 22 11.98 5.86 -6.97
C GLU A 22 11.31 5.90 -8.33
N GLN A 23 9.97 5.84 -8.35
CA GLN A 23 9.19 5.96 -9.57
C GLN A 23 8.75 7.41 -9.81
N GLU A 24 9.30 8.35 -9.05
CA GLU A 24 8.96 9.76 -9.11
C GLU A 24 7.50 10.02 -8.73
N ILE A 25 6.97 9.20 -7.83
CA ILE A 25 5.62 9.37 -7.29
C ILE A 25 5.74 9.88 -5.87
N GLU A 26 5.16 11.03 -5.60
CA GLU A 26 5.18 11.58 -4.26
C GLU A 26 4.33 10.72 -3.33
N ALA A 27 4.89 10.36 -2.18
CA ALA A 27 4.19 9.51 -1.23
C ALA A 27 4.60 9.88 0.18
N LYS A 28 3.66 9.78 1.10
CA LYS A 28 3.90 10.09 2.51
C LYS A 28 3.21 9.07 3.39
N LYS A 29 3.91 8.69 4.44
CA LYS A 29 3.36 7.79 5.43
C LYS A 29 2.29 8.51 6.24
N VAL A 30 1.16 7.85 6.51
CA VAL A 30 0.13 8.41 7.35
C VAL A 30 0.52 8.22 8.81
N PRO A 31 0.69 9.29 9.57
CA PRO A 31 1.02 9.14 10.98
C PRO A 31 -0.14 8.51 11.73
N LEU A 32 0.18 7.75 12.77
CA LEU A 32 -0.80 7.15 13.67
C LEU A 32 -1.75 6.18 13.00
N SER A 33 -1.40 5.66 11.87
CA SER A 33 -2.21 4.64 11.23
C SER A 33 -2.06 3.30 11.90
N GLY A 34 -1.48 3.27 13.06
CA GLY A 34 -1.18 2.03 13.73
C GLY A 34 -2.41 1.23 14.06
N SER A 35 -2.49 0.05 13.57
CA SER A 35 -3.50 -0.88 14.01
C SER A 35 -3.02 -1.52 15.29
N LEU A 36 -3.95 -1.82 16.13
CA LEU A 36 -3.64 -2.45 17.40
C LEU A 36 -3.73 -3.95 17.22
N GLY A 37 -2.58 -4.57 17.23
CA GLY A 37 -2.49 -6.01 17.26
C GLY A 37 -2.75 -6.68 15.94
N GLY A 38 -2.40 -7.92 15.89
CA GLY A 38 -2.66 -8.77 14.77
C GLY A 38 -1.90 -8.41 13.52
N GLU A 39 -2.56 -8.57 12.42
CA GLU A 39 -2.02 -8.35 11.10
C GLU A 39 -1.76 -6.88 10.86
N TYR A 40 -0.64 -6.60 10.23
CA TYR A 40 -0.30 -5.22 9.97
C TYR A 40 -1.07 -4.68 8.78
N SER A 41 -1.58 -3.49 8.96
CA SER A 41 -2.30 -2.76 7.93
C SER A 41 -1.99 -1.30 8.15
N GLY A 42 -1.47 -0.64 7.12
CA GLY A 42 -1.10 0.75 7.20
C GLY A 42 -1.52 1.49 5.96
N ASP A 43 -1.38 2.80 6.00
CA ASP A 43 -1.76 3.65 4.88
C ASP A 43 -0.62 4.56 4.48
N ILE A 44 -0.59 4.90 3.21
CA ILE A 44 0.27 5.97 2.72
C ILE A 44 -0.56 6.90 1.84
N HIS A 45 -0.16 8.17 1.80
CA HIS A 45 -0.81 9.18 0.96
C HIS A 45 -0.04 9.35 -0.34
N LEU A 46 -0.76 9.47 -1.43
CA LEU A 46 -0.18 9.82 -2.72
C LEU A 46 -0.89 11.09 -3.19
N PRO A 47 -0.36 12.27 -2.83
CA PRO A 47 -1.10 13.51 -3.04
C PRO A 47 -1.15 13.98 -4.48
N SER A 48 -0.26 13.50 -5.34
CA SER A 48 -0.17 14.08 -6.68
C SER A 48 -0.31 13.08 -7.83
N LEU A 49 -0.59 11.82 -7.52
CA LEU A 49 -0.64 10.81 -8.58
C LEU A 49 -1.72 11.09 -9.62
N VAL A 50 -2.91 11.47 -9.16
CA VAL A 50 -4.03 11.77 -10.06
C VAL A 50 -4.62 13.15 -9.81
N GLY A 51 -3.82 14.06 -9.25
CA GLY A 51 -4.29 15.43 -9.00
C GLY A 51 -5.17 15.56 -7.77
N ARG A 52 -5.36 14.51 -7.02
CA ARG A 52 -6.06 14.53 -5.75
C ARG A 52 -5.35 13.60 -4.80
N ASN A 53 -5.55 13.81 -3.52
CA ASN A 53 -4.91 12.97 -2.52
C ASN A 53 -5.54 11.58 -2.51
N LEU A 54 -4.72 10.58 -2.77
CA LEU A 54 -5.13 9.18 -2.65
C LEU A 54 -4.59 8.61 -1.36
N VAL A 55 -5.34 7.70 -0.78
CA VAL A 55 -4.88 6.95 0.38
C VAL A 55 -4.79 5.50 -0.05
N ALA A 56 -3.60 4.94 0.05
CA ALA A 56 -3.34 3.57 -0.36
C ALA A 56 -3.15 2.68 0.86
N GLU A 57 -3.74 1.52 0.80
CA GLU A 57 -3.57 0.51 1.84
C GLU A 57 -2.24 -0.21 1.61
N VAL A 58 -1.51 -0.49 2.67
CA VAL A 58 -0.26 -1.26 2.59
C VAL A 58 -0.43 -2.52 3.41
N LYS A 59 -0.18 -3.66 2.78
CA LYS A 59 -0.26 -4.94 3.46
C LYS A 59 0.98 -5.78 3.17
N TYR A 60 1.41 -6.50 4.17
CA TYR A 60 2.55 -7.40 4.04
C TYR A 60 2.20 -8.74 4.66
N ARG A 61 2.57 -9.82 4.00
CA ARG A 61 2.39 -11.17 4.51
C ARG A 61 3.62 -12.01 4.23
N THR A 62 3.88 -12.93 5.14
CA THR A 62 5.00 -13.87 4.97
C THR A 62 4.59 -15.10 4.16
N THR A 63 3.29 -15.38 4.11
CA THR A 63 2.80 -16.54 3.36
C THR A 63 2.56 -16.17 1.91
N SER A 64 2.49 -17.16 1.06
CA SER A 64 2.26 -16.94 -0.36
C SER A 64 0.79 -16.92 -0.74
N SER A 65 -0.12 -17.25 0.18
CA SER A 65 -1.53 -17.24 -0.17
C SER A 65 -2.03 -15.80 -0.31
N PHE A 66 -2.74 -15.55 -1.38
CA PHE A 66 -3.23 -14.21 -1.69
C PHE A 66 -4.58 -13.97 -1.03
N PRO A 67 -4.73 -12.88 -0.30
CA PRO A 67 -6.03 -12.57 0.30
C PRO A 67 -7.02 -12.08 -0.75
N ASN A 68 -8.27 -11.95 -0.35
CA ASN A 68 -9.30 -11.41 -1.22
C ASN A 68 -8.95 -9.96 -1.57
N ALA A 69 -8.82 -9.67 -2.85
CA ALA A 69 -8.40 -8.35 -3.31
C ALA A 69 -9.38 -7.26 -2.88
N PHE A 70 -10.66 -7.55 -2.86
CA PHE A 70 -11.65 -6.56 -2.45
C PHE A 70 -11.50 -6.23 -0.97
N LYS A 71 -11.14 -7.22 -0.16
CA LYS A 71 -10.88 -6.96 1.25
C LYS A 71 -9.59 -6.18 1.45
N VAL A 72 -8.59 -6.42 0.62
CA VAL A 72 -7.33 -5.68 0.73
C VAL A 72 -7.56 -4.20 0.43
N LEU A 73 -8.34 -3.90 -0.60
CA LEU A 73 -8.67 -2.51 -0.93
C LEU A 73 -9.54 -1.85 0.13
N GLU A 74 -10.51 -2.59 0.64
CA GLU A 74 -11.52 -2.05 1.55
C GLU A 74 -12.15 -0.79 0.97
N ASP A 75 -11.99 0.35 1.64
CA ASP A 75 -12.55 1.61 1.17
C ASP A 75 -11.56 2.43 0.36
N ARG A 76 -10.41 1.84 0.05
CA ARG A 76 -9.38 2.58 -0.68
C ARG A 76 -9.51 2.34 -2.17
N ASP A 77 -8.97 3.27 -2.95
CA ASP A 77 -8.88 3.10 -4.40
C ASP A 77 -7.63 2.34 -4.80
N LEU A 78 -6.67 2.20 -3.88
CA LEU A 78 -5.36 1.69 -4.20
C LEU A 78 -4.82 0.91 -3.02
N ALA A 79 -4.16 -0.21 -3.31
CA ALA A 79 -3.51 -0.99 -2.27
C ALA A 79 -2.20 -1.55 -2.80
N PHE A 80 -1.22 -1.60 -1.92
CA PHE A 80 0.07 -2.22 -2.19
C PHE A 80 0.20 -3.45 -1.31
N TYR A 81 0.46 -4.57 -1.93
CA TYR A 81 0.61 -5.83 -1.24
C TYR A 81 2.00 -6.39 -1.50
N LYS A 82 2.68 -6.74 -0.43
CA LYS A 82 4.04 -7.28 -0.53
C LYS A 82 4.10 -8.60 0.21
N ARG A 83 4.79 -9.56 -0.39
CA ARG A 83 5.02 -10.85 0.26
C ARG A 83 6.52 -11.09 0.39
N LYS A 84 6.86 -12.01 1.28
CA LYS A 84 8.26 -12.29 1.57
C LYS A 84 8.96 -12.99 0.41
N ASP A 85 8.32 -14.00 -0.15
CA ASP A 85 8.94 -14.87 -1.13
C ASP A 85 8.14 -14.92 -2.41
N GLY A 86 8.79 -15.36 -3.49
CA GLY A 86 8.16 -15.51 -4.78
C GLY A 86 8.88 -14.68 -5.82
N LYS A 87 8.61 -14.97 -7.08
CA LYS A 87 9.20 -14.25 -8.18
C LYS A 87 8.74 -12.79 -8.17
N GLU A 88 7.44 -12.61 -8.05
CA GLU A 88 6.87 -11.27 -7.92
C GLU A 88 6.53 -11.03 -6.47
N LYS A 89 7.14 -10.04 -5.86
CA LYS A 89 6.94 -9.77 -4.45
C LYS A 89 5.94 -8.67 -4.17
N VAL A 90 5.68 -7.81 -5.15
CA VAL A 90 4.77 -6.68 -4.99
C VAL A 90 3.61 -6.82 -5.96
N CYS A 91 2.40 -6.65 -5.43
CA CYS A 91 1.20 -6.52 -6.23
C CYS A 91 0.60 -5.16 -5.97
N VAL A 92 0.14 -4.52 -7.02
CA VAL A 92 -0.57 -3.25 -6.91
C VAL A 92 -2.02 -3.52 -7.29
N ILE A 93 -2.95 -3.15 -6.42
CA ILE A 93 -4.37 -3.40 -6.63
C ILE A 93 -5.06 -2.05 -6.80
N LEU A 94 -5.77 -1.90 -7.91
CA LEU A 94 -6.48 -0.67 -8.23
C LEU A 94 -7.97 -0.93 -8.22
N SER A 95 -8.74 0.05 -7.72
CA SER A 95 -10.17 0.02 -7.93
C SER A 95 -10.47 0.31 -9.40
N GLU A 96 -11.65 -0.07 -9.83
CA GLU A 96 -12.08 0.22 -11.20
C GLU A 96 -12.05 1.72 -11.48
N ASN A 97 -12.51 2.50 -10.52
CA ASN A 97 -12.56 3.96 -10.71
C ASN A 97 -11.18 4.56 -10.87
N LEU A 98 -10.24 4.12 -10.03
CA LEU A 98 -8.88 4.64 -10.14
C LEU A 98 -8.23 4.22 -11.45
N PHE A 99 -8.46 2.99 -11.88
CA PHE A 99 -7.93 2.53 -13.14
C PHE A 99 -8.42 3.42 -14.29
N LYS A 100 -9.71 3.75 -14.29
CA LYS A 100 -10.27 4.62 -15.31
C LYS A 100 -9.67 6.02 -15.28
N GLU A 101 -9.45 6.55 -14.07
CA GLU A 101 -8.81 7.86 -13.93
C GLU A 101 -7.41 7.86 -14.55
N LEU A 102 -6.64 6.82 -14.24
CA LEU A 102 -5.27 6.73 -14.75
C LEU A 102 -5.24 6.60 -16.26
N VAL A 103 -6.15 5.81 -16.82
CA VAL A 103 -6.23 5.65 -18.28
C VAL A 103 -6.52 7.00 -18.94
N LYS A 104 -7.41 7.79 -18.38
CA LYS A 104 -7.73 9.11 -18.94
C LYS A 104 -6.52 10.03 -18.93
N ARG A 105 -5.68 9.92 -17.92
CA ARG A 105 -4.49 10.77 -17.82
C ARG A 105 -3.40 10.36 -18.81
N ILE A 106 -3.32 9.09 -19.12
CA ILE A 106 -2.33 8.59 -20.07
C ILE A 106 -2.71 9.01 -21.50
N LYS A 107 -3.99 9.06 -21.75
CA LYS A 107 -4.47 9.49 -23.06
C LYS A 107 -4.55 11.03 -23.13
#